data_ff07bacff1f97230a64e71b689a8726f
#
_entry.id   ff07bacff1f97230a64e71b689a8726f
#
_cell.length_a   1.000
_cell.length_b   1.000
_cell.length_c   1.000
_cell.angle_alpha   90.00
_cell.angle_beta   90.00
_cell.angle_gamma   90.00
#
_symmetry.space_group_name_H-M   'P 1'
#
loop_
_entity.id
_entity.type
_entity.pdbx_description
1 polymer ?
#
loop_
_entity_poly.entity_id
_entity_poly.type
_entity_poly.pdbx_seq_one_letter_code
_entity_poly.pdbx_strand_id
1 'polypeptide(L)'
;IAPFPLKLSRDRVTNENAEITFLEPNHPILNYPNRITAKDFEGWKQEQGLYYPNEWDKAFTPILASNDKGESPKKGALLVAKYGKGNYIYTSLSFFRELPEGVSGAFRLMANLISIQ
;
A
#
# COMPACT_ATOMS: atom_id res chain seq x y z
N ILE A 1 -11.55 -1.24 -13.10
CA ILE A 1 -12.00 0.14 -13.37
C ILE A 1 -12.20 0.89 -12.06
N ALA A 2 -11.37 1.88 -11.83
CA ALA A 2 -11.47 2.68 -10.63
C ALA A 2 -12.60 3.70 -10.73
N PRO A 3 -13.29 4.01 -9.61
CA PRO A 3 -14.35 5.03 -9.63
C PRO A 3 -13.82 6.44 -9.85
N PHE A 4 -12.54 6.66 -9.59
CA PHE A 4 -11.86 7.93 -9.82
C PHE A 4 -10.61 7.70 -10.66
N PRO A 5 -10.21 8.66 -11.50
CA PRO A 5 -9.04 8.47 -12.35
C PRO A 5 -7.76 8.22 -11.55
N LEU A 6 -7.00 7.24 -11.98
CA LEU A 6 -5.62 7.08 -11.55
C LEU A 6 -4.83 6.49 -12.73
N LYS A 7 -3.56 6.87 -12.82
CA LYS A 7 -2.71 6.46 -13.94
C LYS A 7 -1.60 5.57 -13.43
N LEU A 8 -1.64 4.31 -13.85
CA LEU A 8 -0.61 3.34 -13.47
C LEU A 8 0.66 3.58 -14.28
N SER A 9 1.79 3.29 -13.68
CA SER A 9 3.08 3.30 -14.34
C SER A 9 3.71 1.92 -14.26
N ARG A 10 4.91 1.78 -14.80
CA ARG A 10 5.71 0.57 -14.65
C ARG A 10 6.70 0.66 -13.50
N ASP A 11 6.57 1.69 -12.68
CA ASP A 11 7.42 1.85 -11.51
C ASP A 11 7.24 0.69 -10.55
N ARG A 12 8.35 0.30 -9.92
CA ARG A 12 8.36 -0.83 -9.00
C ARG A 12 9.38 -0.57 -7.91
N VAL A 13 9.19 -1.23 -6.79
CA VAL A 13 10.16 -1.26 -5.70
C VAL A 13 10.63 -2.70 -5.57
N THR A 14 11.87 -2.95 -5.95
CA THR A 14 12.41 -4.29 -6.12
C THR A 14 13.05 -4.86 -4.86
N ASN A 15 13.56 -4.00 -3.97
CA ASN A 15 14.17 -4.46 -2.74
C ASN A 15 13.10 -4.90 -1.76
N GLU A 16 13.11 -6.15 -1.36
CA GLU A 16 12.11 -6.67 -0.41
C GLU A 16 12.19 -6.00 0.96
N ASN A 17 13.34 -5.39 1.29
CA ASN A 17 13.53 -4.63 2.53
C ASN A 17 13.47 -3.12 2.30
N ALA A 18 12.81 -2.68 1.22
CA ALA A 18 12.73 -1.27 0.89
C ALA A 18 12.04 -0.46 1.98
N GLU A 19 12.44 0.81 2.08
CA GLU A 19 11.87 1.72 3.06
C GLU A 19 10.40 2.00 2.78
N ILE A 20 9.59 1.98 3.84
CA ILE A 20 8.19 2.36 3.80
C ILE A 20 8.01 3.65 4.58
N THR A 21 7.35 4.62 3.95
CA THR A 21 7.00 5.87 4.61
C THR A 21 5.50 5.89 4.90
N PHE A 22 5.15 6.16 6.13
CA PHE A 22 3.75 6.25 6.58
C PHE A 22 3.30 7.69 6.38
N LEU A 23 2.55 7.94 5.30
CA LEU A 23 2.13 9.29 4.93
C LEU A 23 0.98 9.80 5.80
N GLU A 24 0.12 8.87 6.26
CA GLU A 24 -1.03 9.17 7.11
C GLU A 24 -1.05 8.18 8.28
N PRO A 25 -0.12 8.32 9.23
CA PRO A 25 0.06 7.31 10.28
C PRO A 25 -1.14 7.13 11.20
N ASN A 26 -2.01 8.13 11.30
CA ASN A 26 -3.20 8.05 12.14
C ASN A 26 -4.45 7.57 11.40
N HIS A 27 -4.33 7.26 10.11
CA HIS A 27 -5.48 6.79 9.34
C HIS A 27 -5.97 5.44 9.89
N PRO A 28 -7.31 5.23 9.99
CA PRO A 28 -7.85 3.97 10.51
C PRO A 28 -7.32 2.73 9.81
N ILE A 29 -7.05 2.80 8.52
CA ILE A 29 -6.54 1.67 7.73
C ILE A 29 -5.19 1.15 8.23
N LEU A 30 -4.42 1.97 8.93
CA LEU A 30 -3.12 1.58 9.51
C LEU A 30 -3.22 1.23 10.98
N ASN A 31 -4.43 1.30 11.58
CA ASN A 31 -4.56 1.18 13.02
C ASN A 31 -5.64 0.17 13.45
N TYR A 32 -6.49 -0.31 12.54
CA TYR A 32 -7.58 -1.20 12.92
C TYR A 32 -7.84 -2.26 11.83
N PRO A 33 -8.02 -3.53 12.18
CA PRO A 33 -7.90 -4.10 13.53
C PRO A 33 -6.48 -4.23 14.03
N ASN A 34 -5.48 -4.02 13.17
CA ASN A 34 -4.08 -4.14 13.55
C ASN A 34 -3.38 -2.79 13.44
N ARG A 35 -2.53 -2.49 14.40
CA ARG A 35 -1.65 -1.33 14.29
C ARG A 35 -0.46 -1.71 13.42
N ILE A 36 -0.39 -1.12 12.23
CA ILE A 36 0.65 -1.41 11.27
C ILE A 36 1.89 -0.58 11.58
N THR A 37 3.04 -1.25 11.63
CA THR A 37 4.34 -0.63 11.89
C THR A 37 5.34 -1.09 10.84
N ALA A 38 6.54 -0.54 10.89
CA ALA A 38 7.63 -0.97 9.99
C ALA A 38 7.90 -2.47 10.07
N LYS A 39 7.63 -3.09 11.23
CA LYS A 39 7.83 -4.53 11.40
C LYS A 39 6.93 -5.37 10.49
N ASP A 40 5.79 -4.84 10.10
CA ASP A 40 4.86 -5.56 9.22
C ASP A 40 5.37 -5.68 7.79
N PHE A 41 6.43 -4.96 7.45
CA PHE A 41 7.07 -5.04 6.15
C PHE A 41 8.36 -5.87 6.17
N GLU A 42 8.70 -6.44 7.32
CA GLU A 42 9.83 -7.36 7.42
C GLU A 42 9.46 -8.72 6.84
N GLY A 43 10.43 -9.36 6.21
CA GLY A 43 10.26 -10.70 5.67
C GLY A 43 9.51 -10.78 4.36
N TRP A 44 9.22 -9.66 3.74
CA TRP A 44 8.62 -9.63 2.40
C TRP A 44 9.57 -10.28 1.40
N LYS A 45 9.00 -10.96 0.40
CA LYS A 45 9.75 -11.80 -0.53
C LYS A 45 9.79 -11.19 -1.92
N GLN A 46 10.94 -11.31 -2.58
CA GLN A 46 11.24 -10.89 -3.94
C GLN A 46 11.19 -9.39 -4.15
N GLU A 47 10.02 -8.80 -4.16
CA GLU A 47 9.83 -7.38 -4.40
C GLU A 47 8.74 -6.85 -3.50
N GLN A 48 8.74 -5.55 -3.28
CA GLN A 48 7.76 -4.95 -2.40
C GLN A 48 6.51 -4.51 -3.12
N GLY A 49 6.64 -4.01 -4.33
CA GLY A 49 5.48 -3.57 -5.08
C GLY A 49 5.75 -3.34 -6.56
N LEU A 50 4.66 -3.29 -7.33
CA LEU A 50 4.65 -3.16 -8.78
C LEU A 50 3.56 -2.19 -9.21
N TYR A 51 3.74 -1.60 -10.38
CA TYR A 51 2.72 -0.76 -11.03
C TYR A 51 2.25 0.39 -10.16
N TYR A 52 3.22 1.11 -9.58
CA TYR A 52 2.89 2.28 -8.77
C TYR A 52 2.23 3.34 -9.64
N PRO A 53 1.08 3.89 -9.23
CA PRO A 53 0.49 4.99 -9.96
C PRO A 53 1.36 6.24 -9.80
N ASN A 54 1.48 7.02 -10.86
CA ASN A 54 2.23 8.27 -10.84
C ASN A 54 1.31 9.50 -10.81
N GLU A 55 0.04 9.30 -11.09
CA GLU A 55 -0.99 10.36 -11.02
C GLU A 55 -2.28 9.75 -10.51
N TRP A 56 -3.02 10.50 -9.69
CA TRP A 56 -4.33 10.08 -9.21
C TRP A 56 -5.20 11.28 -8.87
N ASP A 57 -6.52 11.05 -8.89
CA ASP A 57 -7.50 12.07 -8.55
C ASP A 57 -7.38 12.46 -7.07
N LYS A 58 -7.73 13.71 -6.78
CA LYS A 58 -7.69 14.26 -5.42
C LYS A 58 -8.59 13.54 -4.42
N ALA A 59 -9.53 12.73 -4.91
CA ALA A 59 -10.37 11.90 -4.03
C ALA A 59 -9.57 10.82 -3.31
N PHE A 60 -8.42 10.44 -3.86
CA PHE A 60 -7.54 9.47 -3.21
C PHE A 60 -6.67 10.13 -2.15
N THR A 61 -6.57 9.47 -0.99
CA THR A 61 -5.62 9.84 0.05
C THR A 61 -4.46 8.85 -0.01
N PRO A 62 -3.23 9.32 -0.26
CA PRO A 62 -2.07 8.42 -0.22
C PRO A 62 -1.72 8.09 1.24
N ILE A 63 -1.61 6.80 1.51
CA ILE A 63 -1.41 6.28 2.87
C ILE A 63 0.04 5.84 3.09
N LEU A 64 0.61 5.13 2.11
CA LEU A 64 1.97 4.61 2.20
C LEU A 64 2.77 4.99 0.97
N ALA A 65 4.06 5.24 1.18
CA ALA A 65 5.04 5.40 0.11
C ALA A 65 6.15 4.36 0.29
N SER A 66 6.80 4.00 -0.80
CA SER A 66 7.90 3.05 -0.76
C SER A 66 8.95 3.46 -1.79
N ASN A 67 10.21 3.14 -1.51
CA ASN A 67 11.29 3.42 -2.45
C ASN A 67 12.45 2.45 -2.26
N ASP A 68 13.12 2.16 -3.36
CA ASP A 68 14.42 1.51 -3.32
C ASP A 68 15.47 2.54 -2.87
N LYS A 69 16.57 2.04 -2.33
CA LYS A 69 17.64 2.90 -1.84
C LYS A 69 18.13 3.85 -2.94
N GLY A 70 18.20 5.13 -2.62
CA GLY A 70 18.65 6.15 -3.55
C GLY A 70 17.57 6.71 -4.46
N GLU A 71 16.34 6.21 -4.36
CA GLU A 71 15.21 6.71 -5.14
C GLU A 71 14.27 7.53 -4.26
N SER A 72 13.52 8.42 -4.88
CA SER A 72 12.50 9.17 -4.16
C SER A 72 11.30 8.28 -3.83
N PRO A 73 10.58 8.56 -2.73
CA PRO A 73 9.41 7.76 -2.35
C PRO A 73 8.31 7.77 -3.41
N LYS A 74 7.80 6.59 -3.73
CA LYS A 74 6.64 6.41 -4.61
C LYS A 74 5.39 6.39 -3.75
N LYS A 75 4.62 7.46 -3.79
CA LYS A 75 3.52 7.74 -2.86
C LYS A 75 2.24 6.96 -3.16
N GLY A 76 2.23 6.18 -4.21
CA GLY A 76 1.07 5.39 -4.63
C GLY A 76 1.06 3.96 -4.12
N ALA A 77 1.86 3.63 -3.09
CA ALA A 77 1.90 2.25 -2.58
C ALA A 77 0.55 1.80 -2.02
N LEU A 78 -0.19 2.70 -1.42
CA LEU A 78 -1.54 2.44 -0.91
C LEU A 78 -2.34 3.73 -0.99
N LEU A 79 -3.44 3.70 -1.74
CA LEU A 79 -4.34 4.82 -1.93
C LEU A 79 -5.75 4.43 -1.49
N VAL A 80 -6.44 5.34 -0.82
CA VAL A 80 -7.81 5.12 -0.34
C VAL A 80 -8.68 6.28 -0.77
N ALA A 81 -9.89 5.97 -1.25
CA ALA A 81 -10.90 6.99 -1.58
C ALA A 81 -12.27 6.54 -1.08
N LYS A 82 -13.05 7.48 -0.58
CA LYS A 82 -14.46 7.22 -0.27
C LYS A 82 -15.24 7.06 -1.58
N TYR A 83 -16.09 6.05 -1.63
CA TYR A 83 -16.95 5.82 -2.79
C TYR A 83 -18.30 5.30 -2.30
N GLY A 84 -19.33 6.13 -2.46
CA GLY A 84 -20.65 5.81 -1.90
C GLY A 84 -20.55 5.64 -0.39
N LYS A 85 -21.06 4.53 0.13
CA LYS A 85 -20.99 4.19 1.56
C LYS A 85 -19.76 3.37 1.93
N GLY A 86 -18.88 3.14 0.97
CA GLY A 86 -17.69 2.31 1.19
C GLY A 86 -16.41 3.02 0.83
N ASN A 87 -15.39 2.23 0.58
CA ASN A 87 -14.08 2.72 0.20
C ASN A 87 -13.58 1.97 -1.01
N TYR A 88 -12.88 2.68 -1.88
CA TYR A 88 -12.10 2.08 -2.95
C TYR A 88 -10.64 2.15 -2.56
N ILE A 89 -9.95 1.03 -2.66
CA ILE A 89 -8.54 0.94 -2.28
C ILE A 89 -7.73 0.45 -3.47
N TYR A 90 -6.65 1.16 -3.76
CA TYR A 90 -5.64 0.68 -4.70
C TYR A 90 -4.35 0.45 -3.95
N THR A 91 -3.71 -0.70 -4.17
CA THR A 91 -2.39 -0.95 -3.62
C THR A 91 -1.45 -1.48 -4.69
N SER A 92 -0.22 -0.99 -4.67
CA SER A 92 0.88 -1.47 -5.49
C SER A 92 1.64 -2.61 -4.80
N LEU A 93 1.41 -2.80 -3.50
CA LEU A 93 2.13 -3.79 -2.71
C LEU A 93 1.87 -5.21 -3.22
N SER A 94 2.89 -6.04 -3.17
CA SER A 94 2.87 -7.37 -3.79
C SER A 94 2.21 -8.45 -2.92
N PHE A 95 0.97 -8.22 -2.51
CA PHE A 95 0.22 -9.20 -1.71
C PHE A 95 0.13 -10.56 -2.38
N PHE A 96 0.06 -10.60 -3.71
CA PHE A 96 -0.05 -11.84 -4.45
C PHE A 96 1.15 -12.78 -4.24
N ARG A 97 2.30 -12.23 -3.81
CA ARG A 97 3.48 -13.01 -3.43
C ARG A 97 3.55 -13.26 -1.95
N GLU A 98 3.23 -12.22 -1.16
CA GLU A 98 3.46 -12.27 0.28
C GLU A 98 2.45 -13.15 1.02
N LEU A 99 1.18 -13.15 0.58
CA LEU A 99 0.17 -13.98 1.22
C LEU A 99 0.45 -15.48 1.06
N PRO A 100 0.77 -15.98 -0.15
CA PRO A 100 1.14 -17.41 -0.27
C PRO A 100 2.40 -17.79 0.51
N GLU A 101 3.33 -16.86 0.71
CA GLU A 101 4.54 -17.10 1.47
C GLU A 101 4.33 -17.01 2.99
N GLY A 102 3.14 -16.65 3.43
CA GLY A 102 2.83 -16.60 4.86
C GLY A 102 3.48 -15.43 5.60
N VAL A 103 3.73 -14.31 4.92
CA VAL A 103 4.33 -13.14 5.54
C VAL A 103 3.32 -12.48 6.47
N SER A 104 3.56 -12.51 7.77
CA SER A 104 2.59 -12.11 8.78
C SER A 104 2.13 -10.66 8.64
N GLY A 105 3.04 -9.74 8.33
CA GLY A 105 2.69 -8.33 8.13
C GLY A 105 1.73 -8.11 6.97
N ALA A 106 1.87 -8.89 5.89
CA ALA A 106 0.96 -8.82 4.76
C ALA A 106 -0.45 -9.23 5.15
N PHE A 107 -0.60 -10.28 5.96
CA PHE A 107 -1.91 -10.69 6.47
C PHE A 107 -2.53 -9.62 7.37
N ARG A 108 -1.71 -9.02 8.25
CA ARG A 108 -2.18 -7.98 9.16
C ARG A 108 -2.68 -6.76 8.38
N LEU A 109 -1.93 -6.32 7.38
CA LEU A 109 -2.34 -5.20 6.54
C LEU A 109 -3.58 -5.54 5.70
N MET A 110 -3.62 -6.75 5.11
CA MET A 110 -4.78 -7.18 4.34
C MET A 110 -6.05 -7.17 5.19
N ALA A 111 -5.96 -7.65 6.45
CA ALA A 111 -7.10 -7.60 7.37
C ALA A 111 -7.59 -6.17 7.57
N ASN A 112 -6.69 -5.22 7.67
CA ASN A 112 -7.05 -3.82 7.80
C ASN A 112 -7.76 -3.30 6.54
N LEU A 113 -7.25 -3.67 5.35
CA LEU A 113 -7.84 -3.21 4.09
C LEU A 113 -9.29 -3.66 3.95
N ILE A 114 -9.61 -4.89 4.32
CA ILE A 114 -10.97 -5.42 4.21
C ILE A 114 -11.87 -5.00 5.36
N SER A 115 -11.32 -4.42 6.41
CA SER A 115 -12.07 -4.01 7.61
C SER A 115 -12.42 -2.53 7.63
N ILE A 116 -11.90 -1.73 6.72
CA ILE A 116 -12.15 -0.29 6.68
C ILE A 116 -13.62 0.00 6.33
N GLN A 117 -14.16 1.02 6.98
CA GLN A 117 -15.54 1.43 6.77
C GLN A 117 -15.66 2.84 6.22
#